data_a3a4cc29f275a510067093b694ccb7e4
#
_entry.id   a3a4cc29f275a510067093b694ccb7e4
#
_cell.length_a   1.000
_cell.length_b   1.000
_cell.length_c   1.000
_cell.angle_alpha   90.00
_cell.angle_beta   90.00
_cell.angle_gamma   90.00
#
_symmetry.space_group_name_H-M   'P 1'
#
loop_
_entity.id
_entity.type
_entity.pdbx_description
1 polymer ?
#
loop_
_entity_poly.entity_id
_entity_poly.type
_entity_poly.pdbx_seq_one_letter_code
_entity_poly.pdbx_strand_id
1 'polypeptide(L)'
;PTTADEVKKAVTVPDYPSSKGTPIVTVDNQSTLPNGRTPGEYTVPVTVTYPDGTKDHVNVPVKVGDPDSGKYEPKVTPITKDFGTPTIADDVTKAVTVPDYPSSKGTPTVTVDNPSTLPNGQTPGTYTVPVTVTYPDGTKDHVDVPVTVKEQPDKDKYEP
;
A
#
# COMPACT_ATOMS: atom_id res chain seq x y z
N PRO A 1 9.17 0.44 8.33
CA PRO A 1 10.46 0.04 8.87
C PRO A 1 10.40 -0.33 10.35
N THR A 2 11.29 -1.21 10.77
CA THR A 2 11.42 -1.59 12.17
C THR A 2 12.33 -0.59 12.86
N THR A 3 11.91 -0.09 14.01
CA THR A 3 12.70 0.85 14.80
C THR A 3 13.43 0.16 15.95
N ALA A 4 14.50 0.79 16.45
CA ALA A 4 15.23 0.29 17.60
C ALA A 4 14.33 0.17 18.83
N ASP A 5 13.42 1.13 19.03
CA ASP A 5 12.50 1.10 20.17
C ASP A 5 11.57 -0.11 20.15
N GLU A 6 11.07 -0.48 18.96
CA GLU A 6 10.22 -1.66 18.83
C GLU A 6 10.96 -2.93 19.23
N VAL A 7 12.22 -3.04 18.81
CA VAL A 7 13.05 -4.21 19.12
C VAL A 7 13.38 -4.25 20.63
N LYS A 8 13.73 -3.11 21.20
CA LYS A 8 14.04 -3.03 22.65
C LYS A 8 12.83 -3.41 23.49
N LYS A 9 11.64 -2.97 23.13
CA LYS A 9 10.41 -3.29 23.85
C LYS A 9 10.04 -4.76 23.79
N ALA A 10 10.51 -5.47 22.76
CA ALA A 10 10.27 -6.90 22.63
C ALA A 10 11.11 -7.75 23.58
N VAL A 11 12.11 -7.16 24.23
CA VAL A 11 13.01 -7.87 25.15
C VAL A 11 12.71 -7.42 26.58
N THR A 12 12.36 -8.38 27.43
CA THR A 12 12.07 -8.11 28.84
C THR A 12 12.83 -9.10 29.72
N VAL A 13 13.10 -8.69 30.95
CA VAL A 13 13.67 -9.57 31.97
C VAL A 13 12.69 -9.58 33.14
N PRO A 14 11.61 -10.39 33.07
CA PRO A 14 10.50 -10.31 33.99
C PRO A 14 10.83 -10.62 35.45
N ASP A 15 11.85 -11.47 35.67
CA ASP A 15 12.25 -11.90 37.03
C ASP A 15 13.27 -10.97 37.66
N TYR A 16 13.68 -9.91 36.98
CA TYR A 16 14.71 -9.03 37.50
C TYR A 16 14.11 -8.10 38.57
N PRO A 17 14.67 -8.12 39.81
CA PRO A 17 14.09 -7.30 40.89
C PRO A 17 14.37 -5.82 40.68
N SER A 18 13.34 -5.01 40.83
CA SER A 18 13.43 -3.55 40.64
C SER A 18 14.41 -2.89 41.62
N SER A 19 14.63 -3.53 42.77
CA SER A 19 15.60 -3.05 43.76
C SER A 19 17.03 -3.01 43.28
N LYS A 20 17.37 -3.81 42.24
CA LYS A 20 18.70 -3.85 41.64
C LYS A 20 18.88 -2.82 40.50
N GLY A 21 17.84 -2.10 40.15
CA GLY A 21 17.83 -1.17 39.01
C GLY A 21 17.15 -1.76 37.83
N THR A 22 17.40 -1.21 36.63
CA THR A 22 16.74 -1.60 35.39
C THR A 22 17.79 -2.06 34.36
N PRO A 23 17.67 -3.28 33.81
CA PRO A 23 18.52 -3.68 32.67
C PRO A 23 18.32 -2.77 31.46
N ILE A 24 19.40 -2.54 30.71
CA ILE A 24 19.37 -1.72 29.50
C ILE A 24 19.46 -2.62 28.29
N VAL A 25 18.55 -2.44 27.34
CA VAL A 25 18.52 -3.18 26.07
C VAL A 25 19.04 -2.28 24.95
N THR A 26 20.04 -2.74 24.21
CA THR A 26 20.60 -1.99 23.08
C THR A 26 20.64 -2.87 21.84
N VAL A 27 20.36 -2.25 20.67
CA VAL A 27 20.51 -2.92 19.37
C VAL A 27 22.00 -2.90 19.02
N ASP A 28 22.59 -4.07 18.77
CA ASP A 28 24.03 -4.20 18.51
C ASP A 28 24.45 -3.49 17.23
N ASN A 29 23.63 -3.60 16.17
CA ASN A 29 23.93 -3.01 14.88
C ASN A 29 22.65 -2.47 14.26
N GLN A 30 22.51 -1.15 14.16
CA GLN A 30 21.34 -0.50 13.61
C GLN A 30 21.06 -0.91 12.17
N SER A 31 22.10 -1.32 11.42
CA SER A 31 21.93 -1.75 10.03
C SER A 31 21.19 -3.08 9.89
N THR A 32 21.03 -3.85 10.99
CA THR A 32 20.26 -5.09 10.97
C THR A 32 18.75 -4.86 11.08
N LEU A 33 18.32 -3.64 11.38
CA LEU A 33 16.89 -3.32 11.47
C LEU A 33 16.25 -3.37 10.07
N PRO A 34 15.21 -4.20 9.87
CA PRO A 34 14.56 -4.27 8.55
C PRO A 34 13.95 -2.94 8.15
N ASN A 35 14.10 -2.58 6.88
CA ASN A 35 13.51 -1.37 6.34
C ASN A 35 12.01 -1.51 6.01
N GLY A 36 11.46 -2.73 6.09
CA GLY A 36 10.06 -3.01 5.82
C GLY A 36 9.71 -3.16 4.35
N ARG A 37 10.69 -3.05 3.45
CA ARG A 37 10.45 -3.10 2.00
C ARG A 37 10.62 -4.48 1.38
N THR A 38 11.36 -5.35 2.06
CA THR A 38 11.63 -6.71 1.59
C THR A 38 10.99 -7.69 2.54
N PRO A 39 10.00 -8.47 2.09
CA PRO A 39 9.38 -9.49 2.94
C PRO A 39 10.38 -10.55 3.36
N GLY A 40 10.17 -11.10 4.54
CA GLY A 40 11.02 -12.17 5.05
C GLY A 40 11.13 -12.14 6.56
N GLU A 41 11.95 -13.05 7.07
CA GLU A 41 12.25 -13.12 8.48
C GLU A 41 13.66 -12.60 8.72
N TYR A 42 13.79 -11.75 9.72
CA TYR A 42 15.05 -11.09 10.06
C TYR A 42 15.38 -11.36 11.51
N THR A 43 16.66 -11.35 11.83
CA THR A 43 17.14 -11.49 13.19
C THR A 43 17.91 -10.24 13.56
N VAL A 44 17.48 -9.58 14.64
CA VAL A 44 18.13 -8.37 15.13
C VAL A 44 18.83 -8.69 16.44
N PRO A 45 20.17 -8.74 16.47
CA PRO A 45 20.91 -9.02 17.70
C PRO A 45 20.86 -7.82 18.64
N VAL A 46 20.59 -8.09 19.91
CA VAL A 46 20.55 -7.08 20.97
C VAL A 46 21.38 -7.54 22.16
N THR A 47 21.80 -6.57 22.96
CA THR A 47 22.53 -6.81 24.19
C THR A 47 21.71 -6.28 25.36
N VAL A 48 21.52 -7.12 26.36
CA VAL A 48 20.92 -6.72 27.64
C VAL A 48 22.07 -6.52 28.64
N THR A 49 22.22 -5.30 29.14
CA THR A 49 23.24 -4.95 30.10
C THR A 49 22.59 -4.79 31.48
N TYR A 50 23.02 -5.58 32.42
CA TYR A 50 22.54 -5.51 33.80
C TYR A 50 23.25 -4.42 34.58
N PRO A 51 22.63 -3.88 35.63
CA PRO A 51 23.27 -2.87 36.47
C PRO A 51 24.63 -3.31 37.08
N ASP A 52 24.89 -4.61 37.23
CA ASP A 52 26.18 -5.10 37.70
C ASP A 52 27.26 -5.16 36.60
N GLY A 53 26.92 -4.72 35.37
CA GLY A 53 27.86 -4.71 34.26
C GLY A 53 27.91 -5.98 33.42
N THR A 54 27.23 -7.04 33.85
CA THR A 54 27.15 -8.26 33.06
C THR A 54 26.16 -8.14 31.94
N LYS A 55 26.33 -8.96 30.91
CA LYS A 55 25.54 -8.83 29.66
C LYS A 55 25.02 -10.16 29.17
N ASP A 56 23.83 -10.13 28.62
CA ASP A 56 23.27 -11.20 27.81
C ASP A 56 23.11 -10.74 26.37
N HIS A 57 23.31 -11.68 25.45
CA HIS A 57 23.08 -11.41 24.02
C HIS A 57 21.91 -12.26 23.55
N VAL A 58 20.92 -11.62 22.98
CA VAL A 58 19.73 -12.29 22.47
C VAL A 58 19.40 -11.80 21.07
N ASN A 59 18.70 -12.62 20.32
CA ASN A 59 18.27 -12.30 18.98
C ASN A 59 16.77 -12.06 18.97
N VAL A 60 16.34 -10.94 18.39
CA VAL A 60 14.92 -10.62 18.26
C VAL A 60 14.48 -10.96 16.84
N PRO A 61 13.56 -11.92 16.67
CA PRO A 61 13.04 -12.21 15.33
C PRO A 61 12.06 -11.12 14.91
N VAL A 62 12.20 -10.66 13.65
CA VAL A 62 11.31 -9.68 13.07
C VAL A 62 10.80 -10.22 11.74
N LYS A 63 9.49 -10.27 11.57
CA LYS A 63 8.88 -10.72 10.33
C LYS A 63 8.33 -9.52 9.57
N VAL A 64 8.75 -9.37 8.32
CA VAL A 64 8.20 -8.38 7.40
C VAL A 64 7.26 -9.11 6.45
N GLY A 65 5.99 -8.72 6.45
CA GLY A 65 4.98 -9.34 5.60
C GLY A 65 5.07 -8.87 4.16
N ASP A 66 4.33 -9.54 3.27
CA ASP A 66 4.26 -9.17 1.86
C ASP A 66 3.64 -7.80 1.68
N PRO A 67 4.04 -7.02 0.64
CA PRO A 67 3.42 -5.74 0.35
C PRO A 67 1.96 -5.92 -0.07
N ASP A 68 1.11 -4.95 0.26
CA ASP A 68 -0.32 -5.01 -0.07
C ASP A 68 -0.55 -5.09 -1.58
N SER A 69 0.28 -4.43 -2.38
CA SER A 69 0.21 -4.51 -3.85
C SER A 69 0.41 -5.94 -4.37
N GLY A 70 1.13 -6.77 -3.63
CA GLY A 70 1.32 -8.18 -4.00
C GLY A 70 0.25 -9.12 -3.46
N LYS A 71 -0.48 -8.69 -2.42
CA LYS A 71 -1.50 -9.51 -1.76
C LYS A 71 -2.91 -9.31 -2.32
N TYR A 72 -3.21 -8.10 -2.77
CA TYR A 72 -4.55 -7.71 -3.18
C TYR A 72 -4.57 -7.30 -4.63
N GLU A 73 -5.67 -7.64 -5.32
CA GLU A 73 -5.85 -7.35 -6.74
C GLU A 73 -6.95 -6.31 -6.91
N PRO A 74 -6.67 -5.17 -7.54
CA PRO A 74 -7.74 -4.24 -7.91
C PRO A 74 -8.67 -4.87 -8.94
N LYS A 75 -9.95 -4.56 -8.80
CA LYS A 75 -10.97 -4.96 -9.75
C LYS A 75 -11.42 -3.74 -10.54
N VAL A 76 -11.45 -3.88 -11.88
CA VAL A 76 -11.81 -2.80 -12.79
C VAL A 76 -13.14 -3.12 -13.44
N THR A 77 -14.05 -2.13 -13.41
CA THR A 77 -15.34 -2.21 -14.12
C THR A 77 -15.25 -1.34 -15.36
N PRO A 78 -15.49 -1.88 -16.57
CA PRO A 78 -15.48 -1.08 -17.79
C PRO A 78 -16.53 0.04 -17.76
N ILE A 79 -16.19 1.18 -18.37
CA ILE A 79 -17.07 2.34 -18.44
C ILE A 79 -17.59 2.50 -19.87
N THR A 80 -18.87 2.81 -20.02
CA THR A 80 -19.48 3.15 -21.29
C THR A 80 -20.12 4.52 -21.18
N LYS A 81 -19.80 5.42 -22.11
CA LYS A 81 -20.32 6.78 -22.16
C LYS A 81 -21.07 7.02 -23.45
N ASP A 82 -22.17 7.75 -23.38
CA ASP A 82 -22.89 8.20 -24.56
C ASP A 82 -22.06 9.24 -25.30
N PHE A 83 -22.28 9.32 -26.63
CA PHE A 83 -21.64 10.34 -27.42
C PHE A 83 -21.95 11.74 -26.85
N GLY A 84 -20.92 12.56 -26.76
CA GLY A 84 -21.01 13.91 -26.23
C GLY A 84 -20.87 14.05 -24.73
N THR A 85 -20.73 12.91 -24.00
CA THR A 85 -20.56 12.93 -22.56
C THR A 85 -19.09 12.71 -22.22
N PRO A 86 -18.40 13.70 -21.64
CA PRO A 86 -16.99 13.52 -21.26
C PRO A 86 -16.86 12.61 -20.06
N THR A 87 -15.73 11.90 -19.99
CA THR A 87 -15.36 11.09 -18.84
C THR A 87 -14.56 11.95 -17.87
N ILE A 88 -14.96 11.95 -16.61
CA ILE A 88 -14.26 12.70 -15.56
C ILE A 88 -13.46 11.74 -14.68
N ALA A 89 -12.51 12.29 -13.93
CA ALA A 89 -11.64 11.48 -13.06
C ALA A 89 -12.44 10.64 -12.07
N ASP A 90 -13.52 11.20 -11.49
CA ASP A 90 -14.37 10.46 -10.55
C ASP A 90 -15.01 9.22 -11.17
N ASP A 91 -15.39 9.28 -12.43
CA ASP A 91 -15.95 8.12 -13.13
C ASP A 91 -14.95 6.96 -13.14
N VAL A 92 -13.70 7.30 -13.42
CA VAL A 92 -12.62 6.31 -13.54
C VAL A 92 -12.21 5.78 -12.17
N THR A 93 -12.06 6.64 -11.18
CA THR A 93 -11.66 6.20 -9.84
C THR A 93 -12.71 5.31 -9.19
N LYS A 94 -14.00 5.58 -9.44
CA LYS A 94 -15.09 4.74 -8.94
C LYS A 94 -15.17 3.37 -9.64
N ALA A 95 -14.60 3.26 -10.82
CA ALA A 95 -14.60 2.00 -11.57
C ALA A 95 -13.55 1.01 -11.04
N VAL A 96 -12.66 1.44 -10.15
CA VAL A 96 -11.59 0.61 -9.59
C VAL A 96 -11.87 0.37 -8.11
N THR A 97 -11.94 -0.91 -7.72
CA THR A 97 -12.17 -1.31 -6.34
C THR A 97 -11.17 -2.38 -5.92
N VAL A 98 -10.94 -2.51 -4.62
CA VAL A 98 -10.15 -3.59 -4.05
C VAL A 98 -11.05 -4.30 -3.04
N PRO A 99 -11.93 -5.21 -3.51
CA PRO A 99 -13.02 -5.74 -2.67
C PRO A 99 -12.53 -6.56 -1.48
N ASP A 100 -11.35 -7.19 -1.59
CA ASP A 100 -10.80 -8.03 -0.53
C ASP A 100 -9.97 -7.25 0.48
N TYR A 101 -9.81 -5.94 0.30
CA TYR A 101 -8.97 -5.16 1.18
C TYR A 101 -9.68 -4.90 2.51
N PRO A 102 -9.06 -5.29 3.65
CA PRO A 102 -9.72 -5.13 4.95
C PRO A 102 -9.79 -3.67 5.38
N SER A 103 -10.97 -3.24 5.82
CA SER A 103 -11.19 -1.86 6.27
C SER A 103 -10.32 -1.48 7.48
N SER A 104 -9.90 -2.48 8.27
CA SER A 104 -9.01 -2.25 9.41
C SER A 104 -7.64 -1.71 9.03
N LYS A 105 -7.22 -1.90 7.77
CA LYS A 105 -5.94 -1.39 7.25
C LYS A 105 -6.04 0.02 6.68
N GLY A 106 -7.25 0.57 6.58
CA GLY A 106 -7.51 1.85 5.93
C GLY A 106 -8.15 1.67 4.57
N THR A 107 -8.06 2.68 3.73
CA THR A 107 -8.69 2.69 2.41
C THR A 107 -7.66 2.95 1.32
N PRO A 108 -7.54 2.08 0.31
CA PRO A 108 -6.69 2.37 -0.85
C PRO A 108 -7.15 3.63 -1.57
N THR A 109 -6.21 4.37 -2.13
CA THR A 109 -6.48 5.59 -2.89
C THR A 109 -6.29 5.30 -4.37
N VAL A 110 -7.24 5.71 -5.20
CA VAL A 110 -7.19 5.54 -6.66
C VAL A 110 -6.99 6.90 -7.32
N THR A 111 -5.97 7.03 -8.15
CA THR A 111 -5.66 8.28 -8.86
C THR A 111 -5.47 8.05 -10.35
N VAL A 112 -5.96 8.99 -11.16
CA VAL A 112 -5.73 8.98 -12.60
C VAL A 112 -4.31 9.48 -12.87
N ASP A 113 -3.50 8.68 -13.57
CA ASP A 113 -2.09 9.00 -13.79
C ASP A 113 -1.92 10.25 -14.65
N ASN A 114 -2.74 10.37 -15.70
CA ASN A 114 -2.68 11.50 -16.61
C ASN A 114 -4.09 11.92 -17.01
N PRO A 115 -4.60 13.03 -16.46
CA PRO A 115 -5.96 13.50 -16.79
C PRO A 115 -6.19 13.78 -18.28
N SER A 116 -5.13 14.01 -19.05
CA SER A 116 -5.28 14.23 -20.50
C SER A 116 -5.71 12.96 -21.26
N THR A 117 -5.64 11.78 -20.63
CA THR A 117 -6.11 10.53 -21.23
C THR A 117 -7.61 10.33 -21.09
N LEU A 118 -8.29 11.18 -20.30
CA LEU A 118 -9.73 11.09 -20.12
C LEU A 118 -10.45 11.48 -21.42
N PRO A 119 -11.30 10.59 -21.98
CA PRO A 119 -12.00 10.89 -23.22
C PRO A 119 -12.93 12.09 -23.07
N ASN A 120 -12.95 12.97 -24.08
CA ASN A 120 -13.85 14.13 -24.08
C ASN A 120 -15.27 13.81 -24.55
N GLY A 121 -15.49 12.59 -25.04
CA GLY A 121 -16.82 12.16 -25.50
C GLY A 121 -17.15 12.54 -26.93
N GLN A 122 -16.26 13.22 -27.63
CA GLN A 122 -16.54 13.72 -29.00
C GLN A 122 -16.10 12.77 -30.11
N THR A 123 -15.29 11.78 -29.78
CA THR A 123 -14.80 10.81 -30.75
C THR A 123 -15.15 9.41 -30.27
N PRO A 124 -16.03 8.68 -30.99
CA PRO A 124 -16.37 7.31 -30.62
C PRO A 124 -15.16 6.39 -30.67
N GLY A 125 -15.15 5.39 -29.80
CA GLY A 125 -14.08 4.41 -29.73
C GLY A 125 -13.87 3.89 -28.34
N THR A 126 -12.85 3.05 -28.19
CA THR A 126 -12.44 2.49 -26.91
C THR A 126 -11.12 3.11 -26.48
N TYR A 127 -11.10 3.60 -25.25
CA TYR A 127 -9.95 4.30 -24.67
C TYR A 127 -9.48 3.59 -23.42
N THR A 128 -8.20 3.74 -23.11
CA THR A 128 -7.61 3.18 -21.90
C THR A 128 -7.11 4.32 -21.03
N VAL A 129 -7.58 4.36 -19.79
CA VAL A 129 -7.16 5.38 -18.82
C VAL A 129 -6.33 4.70 -17.73
N PRO A 130 -5.01 4.96 -17.69
CA PRO A 130 -4.17 4.36 -16.66
C PRO A 130 -4.40 5.02 -15.30
N VAL A 131 -4.50 4.19 -14.27
CA VAL A 131 -4.69 4.65 -12.89
C VAL A 131 -3.72 3.95 -11.96
N THR A 132 -3.47 4.57 -10.81
CA THR A 132 -2.63 4.01 -9.75
C THR A 132 -3.48 3.81 -8.50
N VAL A 133 -3.41 2.61 -7.94
CA VAL A 133 -3.99 2.28 -6.64
C VAL A 133 -2.87 2.32 -5.62
N THR A 134 -2.98 3.22 -4.64
CA THR A 134 -1.99 3.35 -3.56
C THR A 134 -2.59 2.79 -2.29
N TYR A 135 -1.93 1.78 -1.72
CA TYR A 135 -2.37 1.17 -0.48
C TYR A 135 -1.83 1.94 0.74
N PRO A 136 -2.50 1.83 1.89
CA PRO A 136 -2.03 2.50 3.11
C PRO A 136 -0.60 2.16 3.52
N ASP A 137 -0.06 1.00 3.11
CA ASP A 137 1.34 0.65 3.36
C ASP A 137 2.33 1.34 2.40
N GLY A 138 1.84 2.16 1.48
CA GLY A 138 2.65 2.90 0.50
C GLY A 138 2.94 2.14 -0.79
N THR A 139 2.59 0.86 -0.87
CA THR A 139 2.77 0.09 -2.10
C THR A 139 1.67 0.42 -3.11
N LYS A 140 1.93 0.15 -4.39
CA LYS A 140 1.06 0.60 -5.49
C LYS A 140 0.81 -0.50 -6.50
N ASP A 141 -0.40 -0.50 -7.05
CA ASP A 141 -0.74 -1.26 -8.26
C ASP A 141 -1.10 -0.29 -9.38
N HIS A 142 -0.80 -0.66 -10.59
CA HIS A 142 -1.14 0.11 -11.80
C HIS A 142 -2.14 -0.70 -12.61
N VAL A 143 -3.28 -0.10 -12.92
CA VAL A 143 -4.32 -0.75 -13.71
C VAL A 143 -4.83 0.20 -14.79
N ASP A 144 -5.41 -0.38 -15.84
CA ASP A 144 -5.99 0.37 -16.93
C ASP A 144 -7.51 0.25 -16.88
N VAL A 145 -8.20 1.37 -16.99
CA VAL A 145 -9.66 1.41 -17.02
C VAL A 145 -10.12 1.61 -18.46
N PRO A 146 -10.82 0.63 -19.05
CA PRO A 146 -11.35 0.81 -20.41
C PRO A 146 -12.59 1.69 -20.40
N VAL A 147 -12.61 2.67 -21.30
CA VAL A 147 -13.74 3.57 -21.47
C VAL A 147 -14.18 3.53 -22.94
N THR A 148 -15.43 3.19 -23.16
CA THR A 148 -16.01 3.17 -24.51
C THR A 148 -16.91 4.37 -24.69
N VAL A 149 -16.65 5.17 -25.72
CA VAL A 149 -17.53 6.25 -26.14
C VAL A 149 -18.37 5.73 -27.31
N LYS A 150 -19.69 5.74 -27.13
CA LYS A 150 -20.62 5.24 -28.13
C LYS A 150 -20.64 6.12 -29.37
N GLU A 151 -21.06 5.50 -30.48
CA GLU A 151 -21.29 6.23 -31.73
C GLU A 151 -22.35 7.31 -31.53
N GLN A 152 -22.21 8.39 -32.29
CA GLN A 152 -23.26 9.42 -32.36
C GLN A 152 -24.55 8.79 -32.89
N PRO A 153 -25.68 8.99 -32.21
CA PRO A 153 -26.97 8.46 -32.71
C PRO A 153 -27.30 8.94 -34.11
N ASP A 154 -27.93 8.09 -34.91
CA ASP A 154 -28.28 8.43 -36.30
C ASP A 154 -29.17 9.66 -36.40
N LYS A 155 -30.08 9.84 -35.45
CA LYS A 155 -30.95 11.03 -35.43
C LYS A 155 -30.16 12.34 -35.31
N ASP A 156 -28.94 12.27 -34.76
CA ASP A 156 -28.08 13.45 -34.61
C ASP A 156 -27.09 13.59 -35.76
N LYS A 157 -26.84 12.51 -36.52
CA LYS A 157 -25.91 12.49 -37.66
C LYS A 157 -26.58 12.91 -38.98
N TYR A 158 -27.88 12.59 -39.13
CA TYR A 158 -28.60 12.75 -40.39
C TYR A 158 -29.82 13.65 -40.20
N GLU A 159 -30.08 14.45 -41.21
CA GLU A 159 -31.27 15.30 -41.21
C GLU A 159 -32.34 14.71 -42.15
N PRO A 160 -33.64 14.83 -41.75
CA PRO A 160 -34.73 14.34 -42.62
C PRO A 160 -34.84 15.12 -43.94
#